data_5ff8d4c07449df59e27d26ad7981e8c4
#
_entry.id   5ff8d4c07449df59e27d26ad7981e8c4
#
_cell.length_a   1.000
_cell.length_b   1.000
_cell.length_c   1.000
_cell.angle_alpha   90.00
_cell.angle_beta   90.00
_cell.angle_gamma   90.00
#
_symmetry.space_group_name_H-M   'P 1'
#
loop_
_entity.id
_entity.type
_entity.pdbx_description
1 polymer ?
#
loop_
_entity_poly.entity_id
_entity_poly.type
_entity_poly.pdbx_seq_one_letter_code
_entity_poly.pdbx_strand_id
1 'polypeptide(L)'
;LVEIVKENSQPYSEKAAWAINHCFENGTGFFDDDFEDVAQILADSDYSDSIKRNVVRIFQFKEIPINLQGSVINSCFHLLQKKETAIAVKAFSMGVLENMVKLYPELKNELVVSIKDILPTASAGIKNRGHRILNRLNSN
;
A
#
# COMPACT_ATOMS: atom_id res chain seq x y z
N LEU A 1 -5.70 -12.86 -14.08
CA LEU A 1 -6.30 -12.26 -12.87
C LEU A 1 -6.19 -10.74 -12.86
N VAL A 2 -5.03 -10.19 -13.24
CA VAL A 2 -4.83 -8.73 -13.29
C VAL A 2 -5.84 -8.08 -14.26
N GLU A 3 -6.05 -8.67 -15.41
CA GLU A 3 -7.03 -8.16 -16.39
C GLU A 3 -8.45 -8.13 -15.82
N ILE A 4 -8.84 -9.11 -15.00
CA ILE A 4 -10.15 -9.13 -14.35
C ILE A 4 -10.27 -7.97 -13.35
N VAL A 5 -9.20 -7.66 -12.60
CA VAL A 5 -9.18 -6.50 -11.71
C VAL A 5 -9.33 -5.21 -12.50
N LYS A 6 -8.62 -5.09 -13.62
CA LYS A 6 -8.66 -3.89 -14.47
C LYS A 6 -10.05 -3.62 -15.07
N GLU A 7 -10.84 -4.65 -15.31
CA GLU A 7 -12.23 -4.48 -15.76
C GLU A 7 -13.10 -3.77 -14.72
N ASN A 8 -12.67 -3.80 -13.45
CA ASN A 8 -13.35 -3.15 -12.33
C ASN A 8 -14.86 -3.48 -12.25
N SER A 9 -15.18 -4.75 -12.49
CA SER A 9 -16.56 -5.26 -12.49
C SER A 9 -16.78 -6.08 -11.21
N GLN A 10 -17.55 -5.52 -10.28
CA GLN A 10 -17.85 -6.19 -9.02
C GLN A 10 -18.87 -7.32 -9.20
N PRO A 11 -18.79 -8.44 -8.48
CA PRO A 11 -17.80 -8.75 -7.43
C PRO A 11 -16.52 -9.43 -7.97
N TYR A 12 -16.39 -9.63 -9.27
CA TYR A 12 -15.30 -10.41 -9.85
C TYR A 12 -13.93 -9.75 -9.69
N SER A 13 -13.87 -8.43 -9.81
CA SER A 13 -12.61 -7.68 -9.65
C SER A 13 -12.08 -7.78 -8.23
N GLU A 14 -12.94 -7.74 -7.22
CA GLU A 14 -12.51 -7.89 -5.82
C GLU A 14 -12.00 -9.31 -5.53
N LYS A 15 -12.68 -10.33 -6.04
CA LYS A 15 -12.25 -11.73 -5.89
C LYS A 15 -10.93 -11.98 -6.61
N ALA A 16 -10.74 -11.38 -7.79
CA ALA A 16 -9.48 -11.49 -8.54
C ALA A 16 -8.33 -10.81 -7.80
N ALA A 17 -8.55 -9.64 -7.19
CA ALA A 17 -7.54 -8.95 -6.40
C ALA A 17 -7.12 -9.79 -5.18
N TRP A 18 -8.07 -10.41 -4.50
CA TRP A 18 -7.78 -11.34 -3.41
C TRP A 18 -6.95 -12.54 -3.91
N ALA A 19 -7.32 -13.10 -5.04
CA ALA A 19 -6.61 -14.25 -5.62
C ALA A 19 -5.19 -13.89 -6.02
N ILE A 20 -4.97 -12.71 -6.59
CA ILE A 20 -3.63 -12.21 -6.94
C ILE A 20 -2.75 -12.13 -5.69
N ASN A 21 -3.26 -11.53 -4.62
CA ASN A 21 -2.53 -11.44 -3.36
C ASN A 21 -2.16 -12.82 -2.82
N HIS A 22 -3.09 -13.78 -2.92
CA HIS A 22 -2.87 -15.14 -2.46
C HIS A 22 -1.82 -15.88 -3.31
N CYS A 23 -1.90 -15.77 -4.63
CA CYS A 23 -0.88 -16.32 -5.54
C CYS A 23 0.50 -15.75 -5.25
N PHE A 24 0.53 -14.50 -4.89
CA PHE A 24 1.75 -13.77 -4.58
C PHE A 24 2.42 -14.30 -3.31
N GLU A 25 1.63 -14.54 -2.26
CA GLU A 25 2.11 -15.14 -1.01
C GLU A 25 2.72 -16.52 -1.22
N ASN A 26 2.16 -17.29 -2.15
CA ASN A 26 2.60 -18.66 -2.45
C ASN A 26 3.70 -18.73 -3.52
N GLY A 27 4.16 -17.60 -4.04
CA GLY A 27 5.26 -17.55 -5.00
C GLY A 27 4.92 -18.07 -6.40
N THR A 28 3.63 -18.12 -6.77
CA THR A 28 3.19 -18.67 -8.06
C THR A 28 2.71 -17.61 -9.03
N GLY A 29 3.25 -17.61 -10.25
CA GLY A 29 2.63 -17.01 -11.43
C GLY A 29 2.58 -15.49 -11.51
N PHE A 30 3.45 -14.76 -10.81
CA PHE A 30 3.49 -13.31 -10.87
C PHE A 30 4.69 -12.83 -11.67
N PHE A 31 4.46 -12.06 -12.74
CA PHE A 31 5.50 -11.58 -13.64
C PHE A 31 5.76 -10.09 -13.44
N ASP A 32 6.94 -9.61 -13.89
CA ASP A 32 7.35 -8.20 -13.75
C ASP A 32 6.35 -7.23 -14.37
N ASP A 33 5.74 -7.57 -15.50
CA ASP A 33 4.73 -6.74 -16.16
C ASP A 33 3.48 -6.53 -15.29
N ASP A 34 3.15 -7.50 -14.44
CA ASP A 34 2.02 -7.40 -13.54
C ASP A 34 2.21 -6.33 -12.47
N PHE A 35 3.47 -6.06 -12.06
CA PHE A 35 3.76 -4.99 -11.09
C PHE A 35 3.37 -3.62 -11.62
N GLU A 36 3.58 -3.35 -12.91
CA GLU A 36 3.19 -2.07 -13.51
C GLU A 36 1.67 -1.89 -13.46
N ASP A 37 0.92 -2.91 -13.86
CA ASP A 37 -0.54 -2.88 -13.80
C ASP A 37 -1.06 -2.71 -12.38
N VAL A 38 -0.46 -3.41 -11.43
CA VAL A 38 -0.83 -3.33 -10.01
C VAL A 38 -0.52 -1.93 -9.45
N ALA A 39 0.60 -1.32 -9.84
CA ALA A 39 0.93 0.04 -9.44
C ALA A 39 -0.08 1.06 -10.00
N GLN A 40 -0.54 0.87 -11.23
CA GLN A 40 -1.58 1.72 -11.83
C GLN A 40 -2.92 1.60 -11.09
N ILE A 41 -3.31 0.39 -10.73
CA ILE A 41 -4.52 0.15 -9.93
C ILE A 41 -4.43 0.88 -8.59
N LEU A 42 -3.28 0.84 -7.95
CA LEU A 42 -3.07 1.53 -6.67
C LEU A 42 -3.22 3.05 -6.80
N ALA A 43 -2.76 3.60 -7.91
CA ALA A 43 -2.82 5.04 -8.17
C ALA A 43 -4.20 5.54 -8.61
N ASP A 44 -5.06 4.66 -9.13
CA ASP A 44 -6.35 5.04 -9.72
C ASP A 44 -7.43 5.12 -8.64
N SER A 45 -8.10 6.27 -8.54
CA SER A 45 -9.16 6.51 -7.55
C SER A 45 -10.46 5.73 -7.83
N ASP A 46 -10.63 5.19 -9.03
CA ASP A 46 -11.85 4.47 -9.41
C ASP A 46 -11.93 3.06 -8.80
N TYR A 47 -10.81 2.53 -8.32
CA TYR A 47 -10.81 1.22 -7.68
C TYR A 47 -11.19 1.32 -6.20
N SER A 48 -11.96 0.32 -5.74
CA SER A 48 -12.43 0.26 -4.35
C SER A 48 -11.28 0.02 -3.37
N ASP A 49 -11.52 0.36 -2.09
CA ASP A 49 -10.57 0.08 -1.03
C ASP A 49 -10.35 -1.42 -0.82
N SER A 50 -11.35 -2.26 -1.11
CA SER A 50 -11.19 -3.71 -1.07
C SER A 50 -10.13 -4.20 -2.06
N ILE A 51 -10.16 -3.68 -3.28
CA ILE A 51 -9.14 -3.98 -4.29
C ILE A 51 -7.78 -3.43 -3.86
N LYS A 52 -7.74 -2.17 -3.43
CA LYS A 52 -6.49 -1.50 -3.02
C LYS A 52 -5.83 -2.18 -1.83
N ARG A 53 -6.62 -2.70 -0.89
CA ARG A 53 -6.08 -3.46 0.25
C ARG A 53 -5.22 -4.63 -0.22
N ASN A 54 -5.70 -5.42 -1.15
CA ASN A 54 -4.97 -6.57 -1.68
C ASN A 54 -3.73 -6.13 -2.49
N VAL A 55 -3.87 -5.05 -3.25
CA VAL A 55 -2.79 -4.52 -4.09
C VAL A 55 -1.65 -3.92 -3.26
N VAL A 56 -1.97 -3.06 -2.30
CA VAL A 56 -0.94 -2.41 -1.49
C VAL A 56 -0.20 -3.43 -0.62
N ARG A 57 -0.86 -4.49 -0.20
CA ARG A 57 -0.23 -5.57 0.56
C ARG A 57 0.88 -6.25 -0.23
N ILE A 58 0.72 -6.42 -1.53
CA ILE A 58 1.76 -6.96 -2.40
C ILE A 58 3.04 -6.13 -2.27
N PHE A 59 2.92 -4.81 -2.36
CA PHE A 59 4.06 -3.91 -2.29
C PHE A 59 4.70 -3.84 -0.89
N GLN A 60 3.99 -4.21 0.15
CA GLN A 60 4.58 -4.30 1.49
C GLN A 60 5.53 -5.49 1.62
N PHE A 61 5.21 -6.63 1.00
CA PHE A 61 5.93 -7.89 1.22
C PHE A 61 6.88 -8.26 0.09
N LYS A 62 6.87 -7.54 -1.03
CA LYS A 62 7.77 -7.79 -2.16
C LYS A 62 8.60 -6.58 -2.50
N GLU A 63 9.75 -6.86 -3.08
CA GLU A 63 10.62 -5.81 -3.59
C GLU A 63 9.95 -5.09 -4.75
N ILE A 64 9.91 -3.76 -4.68
CA ILE A 64 9.26 -2.93 -5.69
C ILE A 64 10.28 -2.62 -6.79
N PRO A 65 9.99 -2.89 -8.07
CA PRO A 65 10.88 -2.51 -9.17
C PRO A 65 11.24 -1.02 -9.11
N ILE A 66 12.49 -0.70 -9.37
CA ILE A 66 13.03 0.67 -9.21
C ILE A 66 12.20 1.70 -9.99
N ASN A 67 11.79 1.37 -11.21
CA ASN A 67 11.00 2.28 -12.06
C ASN A 67 9.57 2.53 -11.53
N LEU A 68 9.09 1.72 -10.60
CA LEU A 68 7.76 1.88 -10.01
C LEU A 68 7.78 2.46 -8.59
N GLN A 69 8.94 2.56 -7.97
CA GLN A 69 9.04 3.01 -6.57
C GLN A 69 8.47 4.40 -6.36
N GLY A 70 8.77 5.34 -7.24
CA GLY A 70 8.24 6.70 -7.14
C GLY A 70 6.71 6.75 -7.18
N SER A 71 6.11 6.04 -8.11
CA SER A 71 4.65 5.96 -8.24
C SER A 71 4.00 5.31 -7.01
N VAL A 72 4.56 4.21 -6.53
CA VAL A 72 4.04 3.50 -5.36
C VAL A 72 4.16 4.36 -4.10
N ILE A 73 5.29 5.04 -3.91
CA ILE A 73 5.50 5.97 -2.78
C ILE A 73 4.44 7.07 -2.80
N ASN A 74 4.23 7.72 -3.93
CA ASN A 74 3.23 8.78 -4.06
C ASN A 74 1.83 8.28 -3.78
N SER A 75 1.47 7.11 -4.30
CA SER A 75 0.16 6.50 -4.05
C SER A 75 -0.05 6.18 -2.58
N CYS A 76 0.96 5.64 -1.91
CA CYS A 76 0.87 5.30 -0.49
C CYS A 76 0.74 6.55 0.40
N PHE A 77 1.47 7.63 0.11
CA PHE A 77 1.28 8.88 0.84
C PHE A 77 -0.12 9.46 0.62
N HIS A 78 -0.61 9.44 -0.62
CA HIS A 78 -1.97 9.91 -0.92
C HIS A 78 -3.03 9.12 -0.15
N LEU A 79 -2.92 7.78 -0.16
CA LEU A 79 -3.86 6.90 0.54
C LEU A 79 -3.78 7.08 2.05
N LEU A 80 -2.59 7.28 2.60
CA LEU A 80 -2.39 7.51 4.03
C LEU A 80 -3.01 8.83 4.49
N GLN A 81 -2.87 9.87 3.68
CA GLN A 81 -3.34 11.23 4.01
C GLN A 81 -4.83 11.45 3.73
N LYS A 82 -5.41 10.67 2.82
CA LYS A 82 -6.82 10.79 2.48
C LYS A 82 -7.70 10.28 3.61
N LYS A 83 -8.59 11.13 4.12
CA LYS A 83 -9.40 10.84 5.31
C LYS A 83 -10.27 9.60 5.14
N GLU A 84 -10.85 9.41 3.96
CA GLU A 84 -11.84 8.35 3.68
C GLU A 84 -11.21 6.99 3.41
N THR A 85 -9.89 6.90 3.31
CA THR A 85 -9.21 5.63 3.05
C THR A 85 -9.49 4.62 4.16
N ALA A 86 -9.83 3.38 3.79
CA ALA A 86 -10.09 2.32 4.73
C ALA A 86 -8.88 2.01 5.62
N ILE A 87 -9.16 1.59 6.86
CA ILE A 87 -8.13 1.34 7.90
C ILE A 87 -7.03 0.40 7.40
N ALA A 88 -7.42 -0.72 6.77
CA ALA A 88 -6.45 -1.70 6.28
C ALA A 88 -5.54 -1.14 5.19
N VAL A 89 -6.08 -0.31 4.30
CA VAL A 89 -5.30 0.33 3.23
C VAL A 89 -4.28 1.30 3.83
N LYS A 90 -4.68 2.09 4.83
CA LYS A 90 -3.76 2.98 5.55
C LYS A 90 -2.65 2.19 6.23
N ALA A 91 -3.00 1.10 6.91
CA ALA A 91 -2.03 0.27 7.63
C ALA A 91 -0.98 -0.32 6.69
N PHE A 92 -1.39 -0.89 5.57
CA PHE A 92 -0.46 -1.43 4.58
C PHE A 92 0.37 -0.34 3.90
N SER A 93 -0.23 0.82 3.64
CA SER A 93 0.48 1.98 3.06
C SER A 93 1.60 2.45 3.99
N MET A 94 1.36 2.51 5.30
CA MET A 94 2.42 2.80 6.28
C MET A 94 3.56 1.78 6.21
N GLY A 95 3.23 0.50 6.08
CA GLY A 95 4.24 -0.57 5.96
C GLY A 95 5.10 -0.42 4.71
N VAL A 96 4.50 -0.12 3.57
CA VAL A 96 5.23 0.16 2.32
C VAL A 96 6.16 1.35 2.49
N LEU A 97 5.64 2.44 3.06
CA LEU A 97 6.43 3.67 3.25
C LEU A 97 7.58 3.47 4.23
N GLU A 98 7.38 2.71 5.29
CA GLU A 98 8.47 2.35 6.21
C GLU A 98 9.59 1.61 5.47
N ASN A 99 9.23 0.66 4.62
CA ASN A 99 10.23 -0.06 3.81
C ASN A 99 10.96 0.89 2.85
N MET A 100 10.25 1.85 2.27
CA MET A 100 10.85 2.82 1.35
C MET A 100 11.78 3.81 2.07
N VAL A 101 11.52 4.16 3.32
CA VAL A 101 12.43 4.99 4.12
C VAL A 101 13.80 4.32 4.30
N LYS A 102 13.83 3.00 4.38
CA LYS A 102 15.11 2.25 4.46
C LYS A 102 15.97 2.45 3.21
N LEU A 103 15.33 2.59 2.04
CA LEU A 103 16.02 2.83 0.77
C LEU A 103 16.25 4.33 0.54
N TYR A 104 15.31 5.17 0.95
CA TYR A 104 15.31 6.61 0.74
C TYR A 104 15.08 7.33 2.08
N PRO A 105 16.14 7.52 2.89
CA PRO A 105 16.00 8.12 4.23
C PRO A 105 15.40 9.52 4.23
N GLU A 106 15.47 10.24 3.10
CA GLU A 106 14.86 11.56 2.93
C GLU A 106 13.33 11.56 3.06
N LEU A 107 12.69 10.38 2.92
CA LEU A 107 11.24 10.25 3.09
C LEU A 107 10.81 10.22 4.55
N LYS A 108 11.74 10.06 5.48
CA LYS A 108 11.44 9.86 6.90
C LYS A 108 10.58 10.99 7.48
N ASN A 109 10.94 12.23 7.24
CA ASN A 109 10.23 13.38 7.81
C ASN A 109 8.79 13.45 7.33
N GLU A 110 8.55 13.23 6.04
CA GLU A 110 7.20 13.22 5.48
C GLU A 110 6.35 12.09 6.08
N LEU A 111 6.93 10.92 6.24
CA LEU A 111 6.22 9.78 6.85
C LEU A 111 5.88 10.07 8.32
N VAL A 112 6.81 10.61 9.09
CA VAL A 112 6.58 10.99 10.49
C VAL A 112 5.42 12.00 10.59
N VAL A 113 5.45 13.04 9.77
CA VAL A 113 4.38 14.05 9.76
C VAL A 113 3.04 13.43 9.36
N SER A 114 3.02 12.61 8.32
CA SER A 114 1.78 11.98 7.87
C SER A 114 1.17 11.07 8.94
N ILE A 115 1.98 10.29 9.63
CA ILE A 115 1.49 9.44 10.72
C ILE A 115 0.96 10.29 11.87
N LYS A 116 1.71 11.30 12.30
CA LYS A 116 1.28 12.17 13.41
C LYS A 116 -0.03 12.89 13.10
N ASP A 117 -0.26 13.27 11.86
CA ASP A 117 -1.48 13.96 11.46
C ASP A 117 -2.73 13.08 11.58
N ILE A 118 -2.60 11.78 11.37
CA ILE A 118 -3.75 10.87 11.44
C ILE A 118 -4.00 10.26 12.82
N LEU A 119 -3.00 10.23 13.71
CA LEU A 119 -3.11 9.58 15.01
C LEU A 119 -4.26 10.10 15.87
N PRO A 120 -4.53 11.42 15.96
CA PRO A 120 -5.58 11.92 16.87
C PRO A 120 -6.97 11.36 16.60
N THR A 121 -7.28 11.06 15.33
CA THR A 121 -8.59 10.57 14.91
C THR A 121 -8.58 9.12 14.43
N ALA A 122 -7.44 8.43 14.62
CA ALA A 122 -7.27 7.07 14.12
C ALA A 122 -7.92 6.03 15.03
N SER A 123 -8.23 4.87 14.44
CA SER A 123 -8.64 3.69 15.20
C SER A 123 -7.49 3.18 16.08
N ALA A 124 -7.82 2.32 17.05
CA ALA A 124 -6.81 1.72 17.94
C ALA A 124 -5.74 0.95 17.16
N GLY A 125 -6.14 0.22 16.10
CA GLY A 125 -5.20 -0.53 15.26
C GLY A 125 -4.21 0.37 14.55
N ILE A 126 -4.67 1.47 13.97
CA ILE A 126 -3.82 2.46 13.30
C ILE A 126 -2.91 3.17 14.32
N LYS A 127 -3.44 3.54 15.48
CA LYS A 127 -2.63 4.14 16.55
C LYS A 127 -1.49 3.24 16.97
N ASN A 128 -1.76 1.96 17.21
CA ASN A 128 -0.73 1.00 17.61
C ASN A 128 0.34 0.85 16.55
N ARG A 129 -0.07 0.68 15.29
CA ARG A 129 0.86 0.53 14.17
C ARG A 129 1.67 1.80 13.94
N GLY A 130 1.01 2.95 13.97
CA GLY A 130 1.66 4.25 13.81
C GLY A 130 2.70 4.51 14.88
N HIS A 131 2.39 4.25 16.15
CA HIS A 131 3.35 4.40 17.25
C HIS A 131 4.54 3.47 17.10
N ARG A 132 4.33 2.22 16.71
CA ARG A 132 5.43 1.29 16.48
C ARG A 132 6.36 1.75 15.37
N ILE A 133 5.80 2.23 14.26
CA ILE A 133 6.59 2.76 13.14
C ILE A 133 7.36 4.00 13.58
N LEU A 134 6.71 4.95 14.27
CA LEU A 134 7.38 6.14 14.79
C LEU A 134 8.55 5.78 15.71
N ASN A 135 8.37 4.80 16.60
CA ASN A 135 9.42 4.35 17.49
C ASN A 135 10.61 3.77 16.70
N ARG A 136 10.34 2.95 15.68
CA ARG A 136 11.41 2.39 14.84
C ARG A 136 12.14 3.46 14.06
N LEU A 137 11.43 4.45 13.52
CA LEU A 137 12.03 5.56 12.79
C LEU A 137 12.93 6.43 13.68
N ASN A 138 12.52 6.64 14.93
CA ASN A 138 13.30 7.44 15.88
C ASN A 138 14.52 6.71 16.43
N SER A 139 14.56 5.39 16.37
CA SER A 139 15.67 4.57 16.88
C SER A 139 16.88 4.54 15.94
N ASN A 140 16.73 5.02 14.72
CA ASN A 140 17.81 4.97 13.70
C ASN A 140 18.38 6.36 13.42
#